data_32e7c02eabce0e23914168a3a0f4e270
#
_entry.id   32e7c02eabce0e23914168a3a0f4e270
#
_cell.length_a   1.000
_cell.length_b   1.000
_cell.length_c   1.000
_cell.angle_alpha   90.00
_cell.angle_beta   90.00
_cell.angle_gamma   90.00
#
_symmetry.space_group_name_H-M   'P 1'
#
loop_
_entity.id
_entity.type
_entity.pdbx_description
1 polymer ?
#
loop_
_entity_poly.entity_id
_entity_poly.type
_entity_poly.pdbx_seq_one_letter_code
_entity_poly.pdbx_strand_id
1 'polypeptide(L)'
;TAAASQRRAIRDAFKLRGAQGISVLFSGHPGVGKTMSGTVLARRLGLDIYEVDLSQVVSKWLGETEKNLSDVFDAAEPGHVVLLFNEADSLFGKRTSDVKSSNDRYANLETNYLLQRLERFGGLAILTTNLTSAIDQAFKRRFTYDVFFSFPSPDMRAELWRRTLPERARTATIDFDALAERYELSGGFIKVACERAAYVAGAARTEIDETLLRQTIERMYRERGKLSSVGPLE
;
A
#
# COMPACT_ATOMS: atom_id res chain seq x y z
N THR A 1 -16.65 13.38 -14.63
CA THR A 1 -16.13 13.05 -15.95
C THR A 1 -17.02 12.02 -16.64
N ALA A 2 -16.84 11.76 -17.95
CA ALA A 2 -17.68 10.86 -18.76
C ALA A 2 -17.89 9.47 -18.13
N ALA A 3 -16.87 8.89 -17.49
CA ALA A 3 -16.98 7.58 -16.83
C ALA A 3 -17.96 7.60 -15.64
N ALA A 4 -18.00 8.66 -14.85
CA ALA A 4 -18.92 8.79 -13.72
C ALA A 4 -20.38 8.97 -14.18
N SER A 5 -20.60 9.74 -15.24
CA SER A 5 -21.93 9.90 -15.83
C SER A 5 -22.46 8.63 -16.50
N GLN A 6 -21.59 7.91 -17.22
CA GLN A 6 -21.94 6.60 -17.78
C GLN A 6 -22.30 5.58 -16.71
N ARG A 7 -21.57 5.53 -15.59
CA ARG A 7 -21.87 4.63 -14.48
C ARG A 7 -23.21 4.94 -13.86
N ARG A 8 -23.54 6.22 -13.64
CA ARG A 8 -24.86 6.63 -13.13
C ARG A 8 -25.96 6.17 -14.08
N ALA A 9 -25.83 6.42 -15.38
CA ALA A 9 -26.79 6.01 -16.39
C ALA A 9 -26.98 4.48 -16.44
N ILE A 10 -25.91 3.69 -16.37
CA ILE A 10 -25.99 2.22 -16.33
C ILE A 10 -26.73 1.77 -15.06
N ARG A 11 -26.40 2.33 -13.90
CA ARG A 11 -27.04 1.97 -12.63
C ARG A 11 -28.53 2.27 -12.64
N ASP A 12 -28.92 3.45 -13.13
CA ASP A 12 -30.31 3.85 -13.22
C ASP A 12 -31.07 2.94 -14.19
N ALA A 13 -30.48 2.63 -15.34
CA ALA A 13 -31.06 1.73 -16.34
C ALA A 13 -31.28 0.30 -15.80
N PHE A 14 -30.32 -0.22 -15.04
CA PHE A 14 -30.40 -1.58 -14.47
C PHE A 14 -31.01 -1.62 -13.06
N LYS A 15 -31.47 -0.47 -12.51
CA LYS A 15 -32.02 -0.34 -11.15
C LYS A 15 -31.11 -0.96 -10.09
N LEU A 16 -29.80 -0.82 -10.27
CA LEU A 16 -28.80 -1.38 -9.36
C LEU A 16 -28.86 -0.65 -8.01
N ARG A 17 -29.23 -1.38 -6.97
CA ARG A 17 -29.14 -0.90 -5.58
C ARG A 17 -27.73 -1.23 -5.04
N GLY A 18 -27.07 -0.29 -4.39
CA GLY A 18 -25.73 -0.52 -3.80
C GLY A 18 -24.83 0.71 -3.91
N ALA A 19 -23.54 0.52 -3.66
CA ALA A 19 -22.53 1.59 -3.60
C ALA A 19 -22.60 2.56 -4.77
N GLN A 20 -22.61 3.85 -4.47
CA GLN A 20 -22.60 4.88 -5.51
C GLN A 20 -21.21 5.05 -6.12
N GLY A 21 -20.16 4.72 -5.37
CA GLY A 21 -18.77 4.83 -5.73
C GLY A 21 -18.06 3.52 -6.09
N ILE A 22 -16.76 3.57 -6.07
CA ILE A 22 -15.86 2.41 -6.23
C ILE A 22 -15.06 2.23 -4.95
N SER A 23 -15.09 1.03 -4.41
CA SER A 23 -14.22 0.61 -3.33
C SER A 23 -13.20 -0.40 -3.86
N VAL A 24 -11.92 -0.19 -3.56
CA VAL A 24 -10.82 -1.04 -4.04
C VAL A 24 -9.97 -1.47 -2.84
N LEU A 25 -9.70 -2.75 -2.76
CA LEU A 25 -8.76 -3.29 -1.80
C LEU A 25 -7.42 -3.57 -2.51
N PHE A 26 -6.34 -2.97 -2.03
CA PHE A 26 -4.97 -3.28 -2.43
C PHE A 26 -4.30 -4.10 -1.35
N SER A 27 -4.03 -5.36 -1.63
CA SER A 27 -3.36 -6.29 -0.72
C SER A 27 -2.00 -6.71 -1.27
N GLY A 28 -1.07 -7.07 -0.39
CA GLY A 28 0.26 -7.53 -0.78
C GLY A 28 1.35 -7.13 0.22
N HIS A 29 2.57 -7.61 0.01
CA HIS A 29 3.70 -7.37 0.92
C HIS A 29 4.02 -5.87 1.10
N PRO A 30 4.67 -5.49 2.22
CA PRO A 30 5.17 -4.13 2.39
C PRO A 30 6.13 -3.71 1.27
N GLY A 31 6.00 -2.46 0.81
CA GLY A 31 6.92 -1.89 -0.19
C GLY A 31 6.71 -2.33 -1.64
N VAL A 32 5.62 -3.06 -1.97
CA VAL A 32 5.31 -3.46 -3.37
C VAL A 32 4.62 -2.35 -4.18
N GLY A 33 4.33 -1.19 -3.59
CA GLY A 33 3.81 -0.03 -4.31
C GLY A 33 2.31 0.21 -4.20
N LYS A 34 1.60 -0.40 -3.25
CA LYS A 34 0.14 -0.23 -3.05
C LYS A 34 -0.29 1.23 -2.93
N THR A 35 0.23 1.96 -1.95
CA THR A 35 -0.07 3.38 -1.72
C THR A 35 0.31 4.23 -2.94
N MET A 36 1.49 3.99 -3.51
CA MET A 36 1.94 4.70 -4.71
C MET A 36 0.98 4.50 -5.89
N SER A 37 0.47 3.29 -6.08
CA SER A 37 -0.49 3.00 -7.15
C SER A 37 -1.81 3.74 -6.94
N GLY A 38 -2.27 3.90 -5.69
CA GLY A 38 -3.44 4.72 -5.36
C GLY A 38 -3.24 6.19 -5.74
N THR A 39 -2.08 6.75 -5.40
CA THR A 39 -1.70 8.13 -5.75
C THR A 39 -1.60 8.34 -7.26
N VAL A 40 -0.98 7.39 -7.99
CA VAL A 40 -0.88 7.44 -9.45
C VAL A 40 -2.27 7.35 -10.10
N LEU A 41 -3.15 6.50 -9.58
CA LEU A 41 -4.52 6.36 -10.08
C LEU A 41 -5.32 7.64 -9.89
N ALA A 42 -5.28 8.26 -8.70
CA ALA A 42 -5.94 9.52 -8.42
C ALA A 42 -5.47 10.62 -9.41
N ARG A 43 -4.15 10.75 -9.57
CA ARG A 43 -3.57 11.72 -10.51
C ARG A 43 -4.00 11.48 -11.95
N ARG A 44 -4.06 10.22 -12.42
CA ARG A 44 -4.55 9.90 -13.77
C ARG A 44 -6.04 10.20 -13.97
N LEU A 45 -6.82 10.12 -12.91
CA LEU A 45 -8.24 10.47 -12.93
C LEU A 45 -8.48 11.99 -12.81
N GLY A 46 -7.43 12.78 -12.54
CA GLY A 46 -7.56 14.22 -12.27
C GLY A 46 -8.30 14.52 -10.96
N LEU A 47 -8.18 13.63 -9.98
CA LEU A 47 -8.82 13.74 -8.68
C LEU A 47 -7.77 14.04 -7.61
N ASP A 48 -8.14 14.84 -6.63
CA ASP A 48 -7.36 15.02 -5.43
C ASP A 48 -7.39 13.74 -4.59
N ILE A 49 -6.36 13.55 -3.76
CA ILE A 49 -6.25 12.39 -2.88
C ILE A 49 -6.19 12.83 -1.43
N TYR A 50 -7.02 12.21 -0.61
CA TYR A 50 -6.98 12.29 0.85
C TYR A 50 -6.43 10.98 1.41
N GLU A 51 -5.23 11.05 1.98
CA GLU A 51 -4.63 9.92 2.66
C GLU A 51 -5.08 9.90 4.12
N VAL A 52 -5.65 8.77 4.52
CA VAL A 52 -6.14 8.53 5.87
C VAL A 52 -5.35 7.38 6.48
N ASP A 53 -4.60 7.69 7.53
CA ASP A 53 -3.92 6.69 8.33
C ASP A 53 -4.90 6.10 9.35
N LEU A 54 -5.35 4.88 9.10
CA LEU A 54 -6.32 4.22 9.97
C LEU A 54 -5.78 3.95 11.38
N SER A 55 -4.47 3.86 11.54
CA SER A 55 -3.87 3.69 12.87
C SER A 55 -4.09 4.91 13.78
N GLN A 56 -4.23 6.09 13.18
CA GLN A 56 -4.51 7.35 13.90
C GLN A 56 -6.01 7.62 14.08
N VAL A 57 -6.83 7.05 13.20
CA VAL A 57 -8.29 7.23 13.25
C VAL A 57 -8.92 6.31 14.29
N VAL A 58 -8.35 5.11 14.47
CA VAL A 58 -8.80 4.14 15.47
C VAL A 58 -8.43 4.63 16.87
N SER A 59 -9.43 5.09 17.62
CA SER A 59 -9.29 5.56 19.00
C SER A 59 -9.46 4.43 20.01
N LYS A 60 -8.87 4.61 21.20
CA LYS A 60 -9.12 3.74 22.35
C LYS A 60 -10.48 4.00 23.02
N TRP A 61 -11.16 5.08 22.63
CA TRP A 61 -12.42 5.51 23.22
C TRP A 61 -13.60 5.09 22.37
N LEU A 62 -14.61 4.56 23.01
CA LEU A 62 -15.82 4.06 22.36
C LEU A 62 -16.55 5.18 21.61
N GLY A 63 -16.88 4.94 20.33
CA GLY A 63 -17.62 5.89 19.48
C GLY A 63 -16.78 6.99 18.83
N GLU A 64 -15.55 7.24 19.26
CA GLU A 64 -14.68 8.24 18.62
C GLU A 64 -14.21 7.79 17.24
N THR A 65 -13.89 6.51 17.08
CA THR A 65 -13.48 5.96 15.77
C THR A 65 -14.60 6.14 14.73
N GLU A 66 -15.84 5.83 15.09
CA GLU A 66 -16.99 5.99 14.20
C GLU A 66 -17.21 7.46 13.82
N LYS A 67 -17.08 8.37 14.78
CA LYS A 67 -17.18 9.81 14.55
C LYS A 67 -16.06 10.30 13.62
N ASN A 68 -14.80 9.95 13.90
CA ASN A 68 -13.66 10.35 13.08
C ASN A 68 -13.79 9.83 11.64
N LEU A 69 -14.23 8.57 11.47
CA LEU A 69 -14.50 8.01 10.15
C LEU A 69 -15.66 8.76 9.46
N SER A 70 -16.74 9.10 10.17
CA SER A 70 -17.85 9.88 9.59
C SER A 70 -17.34 11.22 9.07
N ASP A 71 -16.60 11.95 9.88
CA ASP A 71 -16.06 13.27 9.53
C ASP A 71 -15.18 13.21 8.27
N VAL A 72 -14.35 12.15 8.12
CA VAL A 72 -13.53 11.92 6.91
C VAL A 72 -14.41 11.71 5.67
N PHE A 73 -15.42 10.85 5.75
CA PHE A 73 -16.30 10.58 4.61
C PHE A 73 -17.16 11.79 4.26
N ASP A 74 -17.69 12.49 5.26
CA ASP A 74 -18.56 13.66 5.07
C ASP A 74 -17.76 14.83 4.46
N ALA A 75 -16.50 15.00 4.84
CA ALA A 75 -15.60 15.99 4.22
C ALA A 75 -15.23 15.64 2.77
N ALA A 76 -15.17 14.35 2.44
CA ALA A 76 -14.81 13.88 1.09
C ALA A 76 -16.00 13.84 0.11
N GLU A 77 -17.22 13.76 0.61
CA GLU A 77 -18.43 13.58 -0.21
C GLU A 77 -18.69 14.74 -1.19
N PRO A 78 -18.53 16.04 -0.83
CA PRO A 78 -18.71 17.16 -1.74
C PRO A 78 -17.58 17.32 -2.76
N GLY A 79 -16.36 16.83 -2.42
CA GLY A 79 -15.18 16.93 -3.24
C GLY A 79 -15.03 15.71 -4.14
N HIS A 80 -14.68 15.89 -5.40
CA HIS A 80 -14.33 14.79 -6.29
C HIS A 80 -12.94 14.26 -5.93
N VAL A 81 -12.83 13.61 -4.77
CA VAL A 81 -11.57 13.14 -4.19
C VAL A 81 -11.50 11.62 -4.13
N VAL A 82 -10.28 11.11 -4.08
CA VAL A 82 -9.99 9.70 -3.77
C VAL A 82 -9.66 9.61 -2.29
N LEU A 83 -10.39 8.77 -1.55
CA LEU A 83 -10.01 8.41 -0.19
C LEU A 83 -9.04 7.23 -0.24
N LEU A 84 -7.83 7.42 0.27
CA LEU A 84 -6.82 6.37 0.39
C LEU A 84 -6.60 6.04 1.87
N PHE A 85 -7.15 4.91 2.31
CA PHE A 85 -6.96 4.40 3.65
C PHE A 85 -5.71 3.52 3.69
N ASN A 86 -4.68 4.00 4.36
CA ASN A 86 -3.44 3.26 4.52
C ASN A 86 -3.48 2.38 5.79
N GLU A 87 -2.77 1.25 5.73
CA GLU A 87 -2.55 0.35 6.88
C GLU A 87 -3.83 -0.17 7.53
N ALA A 88 -4.77 -0.63 6.72
CA ALA A 88 -6.02 -1.23 7.20
C ALA A 88 -5.79 -2.53 8.02
N ASP A 89 -4.55 -2.96 8.19
CA ASP A 89 -4.13 -4.11 8.98
C ASP A 89 -4.65 -4.06 10.42
N SER A 90 -4.70 -2.85 11.00
CA SER A 90 -5.21 -2.62 12.36
C SER A 90 -6.68 -3.01 12.54
N LEU A 91 -7.46 -2.91 11.46
CA LEU A 91 -8.87 -3.29 11.44
C LEU A 91 -9.08 -4.79 11.19
N PHE A 92 -8.13 -5.45 10.54
CA PHE A 92 -8.26 -6.86 10.13
C PHE A 92 -7.56 -7.83 11.07
N GLY A 93 -6.49 -7.42 11.73
CA GLY A 93 -5.65 -8.28 12.56
C GLY A 93 -6.30 -8.78 13.86
N LYS A 94 -7.48 -8.27 14.22
CA LYS A 94 -8.19 -8.62 15.46
C LYS A 94 -9.34 -9.59 15.29
N ARG A 95 -9.59 -10.10 14.09
CA ARG A 95 -10.58 -11.16 13.86
C ARG A 95 -9.99 -12.54 14.16
N THR A 96 -9.80 -12.86 15.44
CA THR A 96 -9.73 -14.25 15.84
C THR A 96 -11.15 -14.80 15.89
N SER A 97 -11.36 -16.00 15.35
CA SER A 97 -12.64 -16.76 15.37
C SER A 97 -13.19 -17.01 16.78
N ASP A 98 -12.40 -16.76 17.80
CA ASP A 98 -12.75 -16.83 19.21
C ASP A 98 -12.86 -15.42 19.79
N VAL A 99 -14.09 -14.88 19.84
CA VAL A 99 -14.43 -13.66 20.57
C VAL A 99 -14.26 -13.93 22.07
N LYS A 100 -13.05 -13.72 22.60
CA LYS A 100 -12.75 -13.96 24.03
C LYS A 100 -12.75 -12.70 24.87
N SER A 101 -12.82 -11.51 24.26
CA SER A 101 -12.79 -10.26 25.00
C SER A 101 -13.79 -9.22 24.48
N SER A 102 -14.16 -8.27 25.35
CA SER A 102 -14.96 -7.10 24.93
C SER A 102 -14.26 -6.29 23.80
N ASN A 103 -12.93 -6.21 23.80
CA ASN A 103 -12.16 -5.52 22.76
C ASN A 103 -12.35 -6.12 21.35
N ASP A 104 -12.56 -7.45 21.25
CA ASP A 104 -12.77 -8.09 19.93
C ASP A 104 -14.14 -7.74 19.34
N ARG A 105 -15.15 -7.50 20.18
CA ARG A 105 -16.46 -7.04 19.73
C ARG A 105 -16.40 -5.63 19.17
N TYR A 106 -15.65 -4.73 19.82
CA TYR A 106 -15.52 -3.34 19.38
C TYR A 106 -14.75 -3.22 18.06
N ALA A 107 -13.65 -3.95 17.90
CA ALA A 107 -12.90 -3.98 16.64
C ALA A 107 -13.76 -4.47 15.45
N ASN A 108 -14.68 -5.40 15.70
CA ASN A 108 -15.64 -5.86 14.69
C ASN A 108 -16.69 -4.78 14.34
N LEU A 109 -17.14 -3.97 15.30
CA LEU A 109 -18.07 -2.86 15.07
C LEU A 109 -17.43 -1.77 14.22
N GLU A 110 -16.21 -1.34 14.53
CA GLU A 110 -15.46 -0.33 13.79
C GLU A 110 -15.21 -0.75 12.34
N THR A 111 -14.80 -2.01 12.15
CA THR A 111 -14.60 -2.57 10.81
C THR A 111 -15.92 -2.59 10.01
N ASN A 112 -17.01 -3.01 10.64
CA ASN A 112 -18.33 -3.03 9.99
C ASN A 112 -18.81 -1.62 9.66
N TYR A 113 -18.57 -0.64 10.53
CA TYR A 113 -18.91 0.75 10.28
C TYR A 113 -18.14 1.30 9.07
N LEU A 114 -16.80 1.12 9.02
CA LEU A 114 -16.01 1.51 7.86
C LEU A 114 -16.54 0.90 6.56
N LEU A 115 -16.83 -0.41 6.57
CA LEU A 115 -17.38 -1.09 5.39
C LEU A 115 -18.71 -0.52 4.96
N GLN A 116 -19.61 -0.22 5.90
CA GLN A 116 -20.91 0.37 5.61
C GLN A 116 -20.75 1.77 5.00
N ARG A 117 -19.81 2.57 5.50
CA ARG A 117 -19.50 3.90 4.92
C ARG A 117 -18.92 3.79 3.51
N LEU A 118 -18.00 2.84 3.29
CA LEU A 118 -17.44 2.54 1.97
C LEU A 118 -18.50 2.14 0.95
N GLU A 119 -19.48 1.33 1.35
CA GLU A 119 -20.59 0.91 0.48
C GLU A 119 -21.50 2.09 0.07
N ARG A 120 -21.58 3.13 0.90
CA ARG A 120 -22.42 4.31 0.67
C ARG A 120 -21.67 5.46 0.00
N PHE A 121 -20.36 5.50 0.13
CA PHE A 121 -19.53 6.58 -0.41
C PHE A 121 -19.65 6.68 -1.93
N GLY A 122 -19.95 7.87 -2.45
CA GLY A 122 -20.17 8.10 -3.88
C GLY A 122 -18.89 8.23 -4.72
N GLY A 123 -17.74 8.35 -4.08
CA GLY A 123 -16.43 8.56 -4.70
C GLY A 123 -15.63 7.28 -4.95
N LEU A 124 -14.31 7.43 -5.05
CA LEU A 124 -13.36 6.33 -5.12
C LEU A 124 -12.67 6.19 -3.75
N ALA A 125 -12.81 5.02 -3.14
CA ALA A 125 -12.10 4.68 -1.92
C ALA A 125 -11.14 3.51 -2.16
N ILE A 126 -9.91 3.64 -1.72
CA ILE A 126 -8.85 2.63 -1.83
C ILE A 126 -8.39 2.29 -0.43
N LEU A 127 -8.40 1.01 -0.08
CA LEU A 127 -7.80 0.52 1.16
C LEU A 127 -6.52 -0.24 0.83
N THR A 128 -5.46 0.01 1.58
CA THR A 128 -4.21 -0.76 1.48
C THR A 128 -4.01 -1.62 2.72
N THR A 129 -3.51 -2.84 2.52
CA THR A 129 -3.19 -3.77 3.61
C THR A 129 -1.97 -4.62 3.27
N ASN A 130 -1.19 -4.96 4.29
CA ASN A 130 -0.08 -5.90 4.18
C ASN A 130 -0.51 -7.35 4.47
N LEU A 131 -1.73 -7.54 4.97
CA LEU A 131 -2.28 -8.86 5.22
C LEU A 131 -2.68 -9.52 3.91
N THR A 132 -2.01 -10.62 3.57
CA THR A 132 -2.26 -11.36 2.31
C THR A 132 -3.21 -12.54 2.49
N SER A 133 -3.20 -13.17 3.67
CA SER A 133 -3.93 -14.41 3.96
C SER A 133 -5.04 -14.29 5.00
N ALA A 134 -5.01 -13.24 5.83
CA ALA A 134 -5.92 -13.10 6.99
C ALA A 134 -7.22 -12.36 6.67
N ILE A 135 -7.40 -11.88 5.44
CA ILE A 135 -8.62 -11.15 5.07
C ILE A 135 -9.71 -12.15 4.71
N ASP A 136 -10.78 -12.15 5.53
CA ASP A 136 -11.95 -12.98 5.31
C ASP A 136 -12.56 -12.71 3.92
N GLN A 137 -12.96 -13.78 3.23
CA GLN A 137 -13.56 -13.72 1.91
C GLN A 137 -14.90 -12.95 1.92
N ALA A 138 -15.65 -12.98 3.03
CA ALA A 138 -16.85 -12.19 3.20
C ALA A 138 -16.55 -10.68 3.22
N PHE A 139 -15.37 -10.29 3.73
CA PHE A 139 -14.90 -8.92 3.68
C PHE A 139 -14.52 -8.50 2.26
N LYS A 140 -13.75 -9.32 1.54
CA LYS A 140 -13.32 -9.03 0.16
C LYS A 140 -14.50 -8.81 -0.79
N ARG A 141 -15.61 -9.53 -0.59
CA ARG A 141 -16.83 -9.40 -1.41
C ARG A 141 -17.51 -8.04 -1.31
N ARG A 142 -17.17 -7.22 -0.32
CA ARG A 142 -17.73 -5.87 -0.15
C ARG A 142 -16.99 -4.81 -0.96
N PHE A 143 -15.83 -5.15 -1.51
CA PHE A 143 -15.09 -4.29 -2.41
C PHE A 143 -15.51 -4.51 -3.86
N THR A 144 -15.54 -3.43 -4.63
CA THR A 144 -15.78 -3.49 -6.07
C THR A 144 -14.65 -4.22 -6.77
N TYR A 145 -13.42 -4.01 -6.30
CA TYR A 145 -12.21 -4.66 -6.83
C TYR A 145 -11.28 -5.07 -5.68
N ASP A 146 -10.72 -6.28 -5.79
CA ASP A 146 -9.61 -6.77 -4.96
C ASP A 146 -8.38 -6.96 -5.87
N VAL A 147 -7.33 -6.20 -5.59
CA VAL A 147 -6.10 -6.18 -6.37
C VAL A 147 -4.95 -6.64 -5.50
N PHE A 148 -4.40 -7.78 -5.83
CA PHE A 148 -3.22 -8.32 -5.16
C PHE A 148 -1.94 -7.82 -5.82
N PHE A 149 -1.08 -7.20 -5.05
CA PHE A 149 0.26 -6.77 -5.46
C PHE A 149 1.25 -7.89 -5.15
N SER A 150 1.65 -8.62 -6.19
CA SER A 150 2.68 -9.65 -6.06
C SER A 150 4.04 -9.06 -5.71
N PHE A 151 4.87 -9.88 -5.10
CA PHE A 151 6.28 -9.54 -4.92
C PHE A 151 6.96 -9.46 -6.30
N PRO A 152 7.86 -8.49 -6.55
CA PRO A 152 8.46 -8.32 -7.86
C PRO A 152 9.35 -9.50 -8.25
N SER A 153 9.21 -9.98 -9.49
CA SER A 153 10.12 -10.98 -10.08
C SER A 153 11.56 -10.42 -10.20
N PRO A 154 12.57 -11.28 -10.41
CA PRO A 154 13.94 -10.80 -10.66
C PRO A 154 14.03 -9.74 -11.76
N ASP A 155 13.39 -9.96 -12.90
CA ASP A 155 13.36 -8.98 -14.01
C ASP A 155 12.75 -7.63 -13.58
N MET A 156 11.63 -7.70 -12.84
CA MET A 156 11.00 -6.48 -12.30
C MET A 156 11.90 -5.79 -11.28
N ARG A 157 12.62 -6.53 -10.44
CA ARG A 157 13.58 -5.95 -9.49
C ARG A 157 14.74 -5.27 -10.21
N ALA A 158 15.28 -5.90 -11.25
CA ALA A 158 16.34 -5.31 -12.06
C ALA A 158 15.90 -3.98 -12.69
N GLU A 159 14.69 -3.94 -13.22
CA GLU A 159 14.11 -2.71 -13.77
C GLU A 159 13.88 -1.64 -12.67
N LEU A 160 13.43 -2.04 -11.48
CA LEU A 160 13.29 -1.13 -10.35
C LEU A 160 14.64 -0.53 -9.93
N TRP A 161 15.73 -1.31 -9.92
CA TRP A 161 17.07 -0.82 -9.67
C TRP A 161 17.48 0.22 -10.71
N ARG A 162 17.33 -0.10 -12.01
CA ARG A 162 17.70 0.80 -13.11
C ARG A 162 16.96 2.13 -13.05
N ARG A 163 15.67 2.11 -12.71
CA ARG A 163 14.85 3.33 -12.62
C ARG A 163 15.08 4.12 -11.35
N THR A 164 15.41 3.46 -10.25
CA THR A 164 15.57 4.13 -8.95
C THR A 164 16.94 4.78 -8.82
N LEU A 165 17.97 4.18 -9.41
CA LEU A 165 19.34 4.67 -9.34
C LEU A 165 19.71 5.47 -10.61
N PRO A 166 19.78 6.82 -10.54
CA PRO A 166 20.06 7.66 -11.72
C PRO A 166 21.44 7.35 -12.32
N GLU A 167 21.53 7.33 -13.65
CA GLU A 167 22.78 7.06 -14.37
C GLU A 167 23.94 7.98 -13.94
N ARG A 168 23.65 9.26 -13.71
CA ARG A 168 24.62 10.26 -13.28
C ARG A 168 25.20 10.04 -11.88
N ALA A 169 24.61 9.15 -11.08
CA ALA A 169 25.01 8.88 -9.70
C ALA A 169 25.72 7.54 -9.51
N ARG A 170 25.88 6.77 -10.59
CA ARG A 170 26.36 5.39 -10.55
C ARG A 170 27.45 5.11 -11.56
N THR A 171 28.31 4.13 -11.25
CA THR A 171 29.22 3.58 -12.24
C THR A 171 28.49 2.80 -13.34
N ALA A 172 29.07 2.72 -14.53
CA ALA A 172 28.48 1.99 -15.66
C ALA A 172 28.51 0.45 -15.47
N THR A 173 29.28 -0.04 -14.49
CA THR A 173 29.61 -1.47 -14.31
C THR A 173 28.68 -2.24 -13.39
N ILE A 174 27.57 -1.65 -12.92
CA ILE A 174 26.64 -2.32 -12.00
C ILE A 174 25.81 -3.34 -12.77
N ASP A 175 25.91 -4.61 -12.36
CA ASP A 175 25.05 -5.69 -12.86
C ASP A 175 23.75 -5.77 -12.06
N PHE A 176 22.71 -5.08 -12.56
CA PHE A 176 21.38 -5.06 -11.91
C PHE A 176 20.65 -6.39 -11.99
N ASP A 177 20.93 -7.22 -12.98
CA ASP A 177 20.30 -8.52 -13.12
C ASP A 177 20.87 -9.46 -12.06
N ALA A 178 22.20 -9.48 -11.87
CA ALA A 178 22.84 -10.23 -10.78
C ALA A 178 22.39 -9.75 -9.38
N LEU A 179 22.26 -8.42 -9.17
CA LEU A 179 21.72 -7.87 -7.93
C LEU A 179 20.28 -8.32 -7.68
N ALA A 180 19.46 -8.32 -8.72
CA ALA A 180 18.06 -8.70 -8.63
C ALA A 180 17.86 -10.19 -8.35
N GLU A 181 18.69 -11.06 -8.94
CA GLU A 181 18.69 -12.49 -8.65
C GLU A 181 19.13 -12.76 -7.22
N ARG A 182 20.20 -12.11 -6.77
CA ARG A 182 20.79 -12.36 -5.46
C ARG A 182 19.96 -11.84 -4.30
N TYR A 183 19.32 -10.66 -4.45
CA TYR A 183 18.64 -9.99 -3.36
C TYR A 183 17.14 -9.86 -3.62
N GLU A 184 16.36 -10.62 -2.86
CA GLU A 184 14.91 -10.58 -2.93
C GLU A 184 14.37 -9.36 -2.14
N LEU A 185 14.24 -8.22 -2.83
CA LEU A 185 13.81 -6.95 -2.27
C LEU A 185 12.54 -6.44 -2.93
N SER A 186 11.62 -5.89 -2.15
CA SER A 186 10.50 -5.13 -2.72
C SER A 186 10.96 -3.76 -3.22
N GLY A 187 10.15 -3.12 -4.07
CA GLY A 187 10.48 -1.80 -4.64
C GLY A 187 10.77 -0.73 -3.58
N GLY A 188 10.04 -0.75 -2.45
CA GLY A 188 10.31 0.15 -1.34
C GLY A 188 11.69 -0.07 -0.72
N PHE A 189 12.15 -1.32 -0.63
CA PHE A 189 13.47 -1.63 -0.09
C PHE A 189 14.60 -1.31 -1.06
N ILE A 190 14.38 -1.53 -2.36
CA ILE A 190 15.29 -1.08 -3.41
C ILE A 190 15.49 0.43 -3.32
N LYS A 191 14.40 1.19 -3.18
CA LYS A 191 14.47 2.64 -3.00
C LYS A 191 15.30 3.04 -1.78
N VAL A 192 15.04 2.44 -0.62
CA VAL A 192 15.81 2.71 0.61
C VAL A 192 17.29 2.36 0.44
N ALA A 193 17.61 1.25 -0.23
CA ALA A 193 18.99 0.87 -0.51
C ALA A 193 19.70 1.91 -1.39
N CYS A 194 19.05 2.38 -2.46
CA CYS A 194 19.58 3.43 -3.32
C CYS A 194 19.80 4.75 -2.56
N GLU A 195 18.84 5.16 -1.73
CA GLU A 195 18.95 6.39 -0.92
C GLU A 195 20.11 6.30 0.07
N ARG A 196 20.25 5.18 0.78
CA ARG A 196 21.37 4.96 1.73
C ARG A 196 22.72 4.95 1.02
N ALA A 197 22.82 4.26 -0.14
CA ALA A 197 24.03 4.26 -0.94
C ALA A 197 24.37 5.67 -1.43
N ALA A 198 23.39 6.45 -1.84
CA ALA A 198 23.59 7.83 -2.27
C ALA A 198 24.13 8.73 -1.15
N TYR A 199 23.64 8.58 0.09
CA TYR A 199 24.21 9.33 1.23
C TYR A 199 25.65 8.97 1.51
N VAL A 200 26.02 7.67 1.44
CA VAL A 200 27.40 7.23 1.67
C VAL A 200 28.33 7.72 0.56
N ALA A 201 27.93 7.53 -0.71
CA ALA A 201 28.70 7.99 -1.86
C ALA A 201 28.87 9.51 -1.87
N GLY A 202 27.79 10.26 -1.55
CA GLY A 202 27.84 11.71 -1.45
C GLY A 202 28.81 12.22 -0.38
N ALA A 203 28.83 11.57 0.79
CA ALA A 203 29.78 11.90 1.86
C ALA A 203 31.24 11.59 1.45
N ALA A 204 31.45 10.51 0.72
CA ALA A 204 32.78 10.12 0.20
C ALA A 204 33.16 10.86 -1.10
N ARG A 205 32.25 11.61 -1.72
CA ARG A 205 32.40 12.25 -3.05
C ARG A 205 32.78 11.25 -4.15
N THR A 206 32.15 10.07 -4.12
CA THR A 206 32.34 8.98 -5.09
C THR A 206 31.05 8.69 -5.83
N GLU A 207 31.13 7.93 -6.90
CA GLU A 207 29.96 7.33 -7.54
C GLU A 207 29.48 6.10 -6.76
N ILE A 208 28.24 5.72 -6.97
CA ILE A 208 27.67 4.49 -6.40
C ILE A 208 28.12 3.32 -7.28
N ASP A 209 28.91 2.43 -6.73
CA ASP A 209 29.32 1.18 -7.37
C ASP A 209 28.51 -0.02 -6.82
N GLU A 210 28.70 -1.16 -7.43
CA GLU A 210 28.05 -2.40 -7.01
C GLU A 210 28.45 -2.85 -5.61
N THR A 211 29.71 -2.64 -5.22
CA THR A 211 30.22 -2.99 -3.90
C THR A 211 29.49 -2.20 -2.81
N LEU A 212 29.34 -0.91 -3.00
CA LEU A 212 28.62 -0.05 -2.06
C LEU A 212 27.14 -0.45 -1.94
N LEU A 213 26.49 -0.79 -3.06
CA LEU A 213 25.10 -1.28 -3.04
C LEU A 213 24.99 -2.59 -2.26
N ARG A 214 25.87 -3.54 -2.51
CA ARG A 214 25.91 -4.83 -1.79
C ARG A 214 26.10 -4.63 -0.29
N GLN A 215 27.07 -3.84 0.13
CA GLN A 215 27.31 -3.50 1.53
C GLN A 215 26.10 -2.85 2.18
N THR A 216 25.46 -1.94 1.47
CA THR A 216 24.25 -1.25 1.95
C THR A 216 23.09 -2.24 2.15
N ILE A 217 22.85 -3.13 1.20
CA ILE A 217 21.80 -4.15 1.27
C ILE A 217 22.07 -5.10 2.44
N GLU A 218 23.29 -5.61 2.58
CA GLU A 218 23.66 -6.52 3.65
C GLU A 218 23.53 -5.89 5.03
N ARG A 219 23.86 -4.60 5.15
CA ARG A 219 23.62 -3.86 6.38
C ARG A 219 22.12 -3.76 6.69
N MET A 220 21.27 -3.50 5.68
CA MET A 220 19.82 -3.46 5.84
C MET A 220 19.25 -4.82 6.29
N TYR A 221 19.78 -5.94 5.77
CA TYR A 221 19.38 -7.28 6.22
C TYR A 221 19.76 -7.54 7.68
N ARG A 222 20.97 -7.16 8.09
CA ARG A 222 21.43 -7.29 9.48
C ARG A 222 20.59 -6.47 10.46
N GLU A 223 20.29 -5.22 10.12
CA GLU A 223 19.45 -4.34 10.94
C GLU A 223 18.04 -4.89 11.16
N ARG A 224 17.55 -5.77 10.28
CA ARG A 224 16.22 -6.40 10.35
C ARG A 224 16.20 -7.75 11.05
N GLY A 225 17.31 -8.21 11.58
CA GLY A 225 17.41 -9.54 12.18
C GLY A 225 17.22 -10.68 11.18
N LYS A 226 17.12 -10.40 9.88
CA LYS A 226 17.23 -11.41 8.83
C LYS A 226 18.70 -11.67 8.61
N LEU A 227 19.26 -12.63 9.33
CA LEU A 227 20.54 -13.23 9.01
C LEU A 227 20.48 -13.62 7.53
N SER A 228 21.41 -13.09 6.74
CA SER A 228 21.46 -13.31 5.32
C SER A 228 21.39 -14.81 5.00
N SER A 229 20.37 -15.22 4.25
CA SER A 229 20.42 -16.49 3.52
C SER A 229 21.41 -16.43 2.34
N VAL A 230 22.18 -15.36 2.27
CA VAL A 230 23.24 -15.13 1.29
C VAL A 230 24.52 -15.70 1.87
N GLY A 231 24.96 -16.83 1.34
CA GLY A 231 26.24 -17.44 1.70
C GLY A 231 27.43 -16.46 1.59
N PRO A 232 28.56 -16.80 2.23
CA PRO A 232 29.75 -15.94 2.23
C PRO A 232 30.19 -15.60 0.81
N LEU A 233 30.65 -14.37 0.65
CA LEU A 233 31.35 -13.93 -0.55
C LEU A 233 32.58 -14.81 -0.74
N GLU A 234 32.64 -15.64 -1.79
CA GLU A 234 33.87 -16.08 -2.37
C GLU A 234 34.48 -15.01 -3.27
#